data_24171b1b9c87e07413e59b7bc8f336f7
#
_entry.id   24171b1b9c87e07413e59b7bc8f336f7
#
_cell.length_a   1.000
_cell.length_b   1.000
_cell.length_c   1.000
_cell.angle_alpha   90.00
_cell.angle_beta   90.00
_cell.angle_gamma   90.00
#
_symmetry.space_group_name_H-M   'P 1'
#
loop_
_entity.id
_entity.type
_entity.pdbx_description
1 polymer ?
#
loop_
_entity_poly.entity_id
_entity_poly.type
_entity_poly.pdbx_seq_one_letter_code
_entity_poly.pdbx_strand_id
1 'polypeptide(L)'
;MGLVALMTLAFTVPAASLATVSAAQGFKDTNRHWGALAIEWAAGQGIVDGYEDGTFRPDNIVSEPEFLAMLLRAYPSPIGSAEIGQAWYEPYYVFAASRHWSLLNNPDRNRYNRGYVARLIASTQQGTLDLNASVQYLLDAGLSQGKTAATVEGYRAAEPLSRAEAVQFIMNLRSKVTELKAAQASAVKDEAREASVSVRGIAIGDTAGQVTAKLGQPARQDASEYGFTWYVYNQDYSNYIQVGIAGGKVVALYSPSDNWHTDLGIQDGAAQSTVHKQYGSPLTYILKGNTRFMLNNAKGEYDTYDIDGAYVTFFYDVHRNDIVTGVQVIGQATEQAMAAFYAGKSAALVQAFERQSFDLANAARAKLGYDAFVWSDAASATARKHSQDMADRGYFDHTNRSGLSPFDRMENDGIAYRAAAENIAAGQTSAIFAHHGWMNSEGHRKNLLSDIKRLGVGVAFGGPMNIYYTQNFFTP
;
A
#
# COMPACT_ATOMS: atom_id res chain seq x y z
N MET A 1 -6.47 61.92 35.44
CA MET A 1 -6.01 62.42 34.12
C MET A 1 -4.56 62.01 33.94
N GLY A 2 -4.29 61.03 33.09
CA GLY A 2 -2.95 60.57 32.77
C GLY A 2 -3.08 59.72 31.53
N LEU A 3 -2.82 60.32 30.35
CA LEU A 3 -2.79 59.69 29.01
C LEU A 3 -1.54 58.78 28.95
N VAL A 4 -1.72 57.48 28.70
CA VAL A 4 -0.65 56.58 28.30
C VAL A 4 -0.71 56.43 26.76
N ALA A 5 0.30 56.97 26.08
CA ALA A 5 0.49 56.83 24.64
C ALA A 5 1.07 55.43 24.34
N LEU A 6 0.35 54.61 23.59
CA LEU A 6 0.85 53.35 23.01
C LEU A 6 1.67 53.68 21.76
N MET A 7 2.98 53.48 21.83
CA MET A 7 3.86 53.48 20.67
C MET A 7 3.82 52.12 20.00
N THR A 8 3.19 51.98 18.84
CA THR A 8 3.27 50.82 17.97
C THR A 8 4.54 50.90 17.12
N LEU A 9 5.53 50.06 17.45
CA LEU A 9 6.69 49.86 16.57
C LEU A 9 6.26 48.96 15.40
N ALA A 10 6.19 49.50 14.21
CA ALA A 10 6.05 48.74 12.98
C ALA A 10 7.41 48.16 12.58
N PHE A 11 7.60 46.84 12.72
CA PHE A 11 8.72 46.14 12.11
C PHE A 11 8.41 45.92 10.63
N THR A 12 9.06 46.71 9.79
CA THR A 12 9.12 46.44 8.33
C THR A 12 10.14 45.29 8.09
N VAL A 13 9.61 44.09 7.81
CA VAL A 13 10.40 43.01 7.26
C VAL A 13 10.68 43.35 5.79
N PRO A 14 11.95 43.38 5.34
CA PRO A 14 12.22 43.60 3.93
C PRO A 14 11.72 42.36 3.16
N ALA A 15 10.80 42.56 2.23
CA ALA A 15 10.42 41.55 1.26
C ALA A 15 11.66 41.21 0.43
N ALA A 16 12.18 40.00 0.60
CA ALA A 16 13.17 39.45 -0.30
C ALA A 16 12.52 39.36 -1.68
N SER A 17 12.94 40.24 -2.56
CA SER A 17 12.59 40.24 -3.98
C SER A 17 13.12 38.92 -4.56
N LEU A 18 12.23 37.96 -4.82
CA LEU A 18 12.52 36.83 -5.70
C LEU A 18 12.72 37.44 -7.09
N ALA A 19 13.98 37.57 -7.50
CA ALA A 19 14.33 37.93 -8.84
C ALA A 19 13.85 36.81 -9.78
N THR A 20 12.67 36.95 -10.35
CA THR A 20 12.24 36.17 -11.49
C THR A 20 13.17 36.52 -12.65
N VAL A 21 14.05 35.59 -13.02
CA VAL A 21 14.82 35.72 -14.25
C VAL A 21 13.78 35.72 -15.39
N SER A 22 13.64 36.87 -16.03
CA SER A 22 12.73 37.10 -17.14
C SER A 22 13.00 36.08 -18.26
N ALA A 23 11.97 35.37 -18.70
CA ALA A 23 12.00 34.38 -19.78
C ALA A 23 12.40 34.93 -21.18
N ALA A 24 12.90 36.15 -21.25
CA ALA A 24 13.34 36.82 -22.49
C ALA A 24 14.81 36.48 -22.89
N GLN A 25 15.58 35.83 -22.03
CA GLN A 25 16.90 35.30 -22.39
C GLN A 25 16.87 33.77 -22.14
N GLY A 26 17.00 32.97 -23.22
CA GLY A 26 17.01 31.52 -23.13
C GLY A 26 18.05 31.01 -22.12
N PHE A 27 17.81 29.83 -21.55
CA PHE A 27 18.73 29.22 -20.59
C PHE A 27 20.10 28.92 -21.21
N LYS A 28 21.16 29.06 -20.43
CA LYS A 28 22.56 28.96 -20.91
C LYS A 28 22.93 27.58 -21.49
N ASP A 29 22.20 26.52 -21.06
CA ASP A 29 22.49 25.11 -21.35
C ASP A 29 21.49 24.46 -22.32
N THR A 30 20.58 25.25 -22.95
CA THR A 30 19.55 24.69 -23.83
C THR A 30 19.77 24.94 -25.32
N ASN A 31 20.62 25.89 -25.73
CA ASN A 31 20.76 26.38 -27.11
C ASN A 31 21.07 25.33 -28.18
N ARG A 32 21.60 24.16 -27.80
CA ARG A 32 21.91 23.05 -28.72
C ARG A 32 21.22 21.75 -28.29
N HIS A 33 20.36 21.84 -27.29
CA HIS A 33 19.64 20.68 -26.78
C HIS A 33 18.42 20.36 -27.66
N TRP A 34 18.15 19.08 -27.91
CA TRP A 34 17.01 18.65 -28.74
C TRP A 34 15.68 19.17 -28.24
N GLY A 35 15.51 19.33 -26.92
CA GLY A 35 14.32 19.84 -26.25
C GLY A 35 14.22 21.36 -26.16
N ALA A 36 15.13 22.12 -26.77
CA ALA A 36 15.18 23.59 -26.63
C ALA A 36 13.82 24.28 -26.88
N LEU A 37 13.13 23.89 -27.95
CA LEU A 37 11.81 24.45 -28.30
C LEU A 37 10.74 24.19 -27.22
N ALA A 38 10.70 22.96 -26.70
CA ALA A 38 9.74 22.61 -25.64
C ALA A 38 10.06 23.34 -24.34
N ILE A 39 11.34 23.49 -24.01
CA ILE A 39 11.80 24.20 -22.82
C ILE A 39 11.45 25.68 -22.90
N GLU A 40 11.74 26.32 -24.04
CA GLU A 40 11.42 27.72 -24.29
C GLU A 40 9.89 27.96 -24.21
N TRP A 41 9.11 27.08 -24.85
CA TRP A 41 7.66 27.12 -24.77
C TRP A 41 7.16 27.00 -23.31
N ALA A 42 7.68 26.04 -22.55
CA ALA A 42 7.25 25.81 -21.17
C ALA A 42 7.62 26.97 -20.24
N ALA A 43 8.80 27.57 -20.42
CA ALA A 43 9.23 28.75 -19.70
C ALA A 43 8.37 29.97 -20.05
N GLY A 44 8.09 30.19 -21.34
CA GLY A 44 7.23 31.28 -21.83
C GLY A 44 5.78 31.18 -21.33
N GLN A 45 5.30 29.97 -20.99
CA GLN A 45 4.00 29.72 -20.38
C GLN A 45 4.00 29.75 -18.85
N GLY A 46 5.15 29.95 -18.20
CA GLY A 46 5.27 29.88 -16.73
C GLY A 46 5.08 28.47 -16.14
N ILE A 47 5.25 27.43 -16.97
CA ILE A 47 5.14 26.03 -16.55
C ILE A 47 6.36 25.59 -15.77
N VAL A 48 7.55 26.09 -16.19
CA VAL A 48 8.84 25.78 -15.58
C VAL A 48 9.65 27.04 -15.34
N ASP A 49 10.46 26.97 -14.29
CA ASP A 49 11.48 27.97 -13.99
C ASP A 49 12.88 27.36 -14.19
N GLY A 50 13.87 28.21 -14.49
CA GLY A 50 15.27 27.84 -14.46
C GLY A 50 15.84 27.89 -13.05
N TYR A 51 17.10 27.49 -12.94
CA TYR A 51 17.86 27.60 -11.69
C TYR A 51 18.48 29.04 -11.59
N GLU A 52 18.85 29.43 -10.37
CA GLU A 52 19.42 30.75 -10.08
C GLU A 52 20.71 31.03 -10.88
N ASP A 53 21.43 29.97 -11.29
CA ASP A 53 22.62 30.07 -12.13
C ASP A 53 22.32 30.33 -13.62
N GLY A 54 21.05 30.46 -14.00
CA GLY A 54 20.59 30.69 -15.37
C GLY A 54 20.58 29.45 -16.25
N THR A 55 20.65 28.24 -15.66
CA THR A 55 20.54 26.96 -16.37
C THR A 55 19.13 26.39 -16.24
N PHE A 56 18.74 25.46 -17.15
CA PHE A 56 17.54 24.64 -17.07
C PHE A 56 17.82 23.23 -16.58
N ARG A 57 19.00 22.72 -16.82
CA ARG A 57 19.46 21.35 -16.55
C ARG A 57 18.56 20.32 -17.24
N PRO A 58 18.51 20.29 -18.58
CA PRO A 58 17.55 19.53 -19.38
C PRO A 58 17.65 18.01 -19.16
N ASP A 59 18.85 17.50 -18.89
CA ASP A 59 19.10 16.05 -18.71
C ASP A 59 18.91 15.56 -17.27
N ASN A 60 18.67 16.46 -16.31
CA ASN A 60 18.37 16.04 -14.95
C ASN A 60 17.05 15.27 -14.90
N ILE A 61 17.06 14.15 -14.18
CA ILE A 61 15.84 13.37 -13.97
C ILE A 61 14.84 14.12 -13.07
N VAL A 62 13.55 13.97 -13.38
CA VAL A 62 12.44 14.54 -12.59
C VAL A 62 11.82 13.50 -11.69
N SER A 63 11.29 13.98 -10.56
CA SER A 63 10.41 13.21 -9.69
C SER A 63 8.94 13.34 -10.13
N GLU A 64 8.06 12.48 -9.61
CA GLU A 64 6.62 12.60 -9.85
C GLU A 64 6.05 13.96 -9.43
N PRO A 65 6.34 14.51 -8.22
CA PRO A 65 5.81 15.82 -7.85
C PRO A 65 6.30 16.95 -8.75
N GLU A 66 7.55 16.90 -9.27
CA GLU A 66 8.04 17.88 -10.24
C GLU A 66 7.26 17.79 -11.55
N PHE A 67 7.05 16.59 -12.07
CA PHE A 67 6.25 16.38 -13.28
C PHE A 67 4.79 16.82 -13.08
N LEU A 68 4.19 16.45 -11.96
CA LEU A 68 2.80 16.78 -11.63
C LEU A 68 2.61 18.31 -11.50
N ALA A 69 3.56 19.00 -10.88
CA ALA A 69 3.55 20.45 -10.81
C ALA A 69 3.63 21.12 -12.20
N MET A 70 4.52 20.63 -13.07
CA MET A 70 4.61 21.11 -14.46
C MET A 70 3.30 20.84 -15.21
N LEU A 71 2.73 19.66 -15.09
CA LEU A 71 1.47 19.28 -15.74
C LEU A 71 0.33 20.21 -15.30
N LEU A 72 0.17 20.43 -14.00
CA LEU A 72 -0.92 21.22 -13.44
C LEU A 72 -0.74 22.74 -13.64
N ARG A 73 0.48 23.23 -13.82
CA ARG A 73 0.73 24.60 -14.28
C ARG A 73 0.39 24.81 -15.76
N ALA A 74 0.50 23.74 -16.56
CA ALA A 74 0.13 23.80 -17.98
C ALA A 74 -1.39 23.85 -18.21
N TYR A 75 -2.20 23.52 -17.20
CA TYR A 75 -3.66 23.52 -17.28
C TYR A 75 -4.28 24.35 -16.15
N PRO A 76 -5.41 25.07 -16.40
CA PRO A 76 -6.12 25.76 -15.34
C PRO A 76 -6.52 24.78 -14.24
N SER A 77 -5.89 24.91 -13.08
CA SER A 77 -6.08 23.98 -11.96
C SER A 77 -6.13 24.78 -10.65
N PRO A 78 -7.17 24.61 -9.81
CA PRO A 78 -7.29 25.30 -8.53
C PRO A 78 -6.40 24.63 -7.47
N ILE A 79 -5.08 24.78 -7.59
CA ILE A 79 -4.11 24.26 -6.64
C ILE A 79 -3.88 25.28 -5.54
N GLY A 80 -4.13 24.89 -4.29
CA GLY A 80 -3.81 25.69 -3.11
C GLY A 80 -2.30 25.73 -2.84
N SER A 81 -1.90 26.60 -1.91
CA SER A 81 -0.54 26.60 -1.37
C SER A 81 -0.40 25.48 -0.33
N ALA A 82 0.81 24.96 -0.19
CA ALA A 82 1.12 24.03 0.89
C ALA A 82 0.98 24.74 2.26
N GLU A 83 0.39 24.07 3.24
CA GLU A 83 0.29 24.59 4.61
C GLU A 83 1.65 24.54 5.33
N ILE A 84 1.77 25.27 6.43
CA ILE A 84 3.00 25.28 7.23
C ILE A 84 3.30 23.86 7.73
N GLY A 85 4.47 23.34 7.39
CA GLY A 85 4.91 21.98 7.74
C GLY A 85 4.57 20.90 6.72
N GLN A 86 3.82 21.22 5.67
CA GLN A 86 3.59 20.31 4.53
C GLN A 86 4.71 20.41 3.50
N ALA A 87 4.95 19.31 2.78
CA ALA A 87 5.84 19.36 1.63
C ALA A 87 5.21 20.20 0.51
N TRP A 88 6.02 20.96 -0.23
CA TRP A 88 5.56 21.88 -1.28
C TRP A 88 4.67 21.20 -2.34
N TYR A 89 4.82 19.91 -2.52
CA TYR A 89 4.12 19.12 -3.54
C TYR A 89 2.78 18.50 -3.07
N GLU A 90 2.47 18.53 -1.79
CA GLU A 90 1.25 17.92 -1.24
C GLU A 90 -0.04 18.41 -1.93
N PRO A 91 -0.23 19.72 -2.19
CA PRO A 91 -1.45 20.17 -2.85
C PRO A 91 -1.64 19.59 -4.25
N TYR A 92 -0.55 19.29 -4.95
CA TYR A 92 -0.60 18.67 -6.28
C TYR A 92 -1.05 17.21 -6.19
N TYR A 93 -0.55 16.45 -5.22
CA TYR A 93 -1.00 15.09 -4.98
C TYR A 93 -2.47 15.03 -4.56
N VAL A 94 -2.90 15.89 -3.64
CA VAL A 94 -4.30 15.98 -3.21
C VAL A 94 -5.22 16.25 -4.40
N PHE A 95 -4.86 17.20 -5.25
CA PHE A 95 -5.63 17.50 -6.45
C PHE A 95 -5.70 16.31 -7.39
N ALA A 96 -4.57 15.68 -7.73
CA ALA A 96 -4.52 14.55 -8.64
C ALA A 96 -5.26 13.32 -8.10
N ALA A 97 -5.15 13.05 -6.80
CA ALA A 97 -5.89 11.99 -6.12
C ALA A 97 -7.41 12.23 -6.16
N SER A 98 -7.86 13.49 -5.97
CA SER A 98 -9.28 13.86 -6.08
C SER A 98 -9.85 13.63 -7.48
N ARG A 99 -8.99 13.58 -8.50
CA ARG A 99 -9.33 13.27 -9.89
C ARG A 99 -9.18 11.79 -10.22
N HIS A 100 -8.80 10.94 -9.27
CA HIS A 100 -8.54 9.50 -9.45
C HIS A 100 -7.46 9.20 -10.50
N TRP A 101 -6.48 10.10 -10.68
CA TRP A 101 -5.39 9.88 -11.63
C TRP A 101 -4.42 8.81 -11.13
N SER A 102 -3.78 8.12 -12.08
CA SER A 102 -2.77 7.10 -11.77
C SER A 102 -1.48 7.73 -11.28
N LEU A 103 -1.21 7.65 -9.99
CA LEU A 103 -0.03 8.19 -9.33
C LEU A 103 0.88 7.06 -8.83
N LEU A 104 2.21 7.24 -8.91
CA LEU A 104 3.17 6.45 -8.15
C LEU A 104 3.09 6.78 -6.65
N ASN A 105 2.72 8.02 -6.34
CA ASN A 105 2.63 8.56 -4.99
C ASN A 105 3.97 8.49 -4.22
N ASN A 106 5.07 8.72 -4.93
CA ASN A 106 6.43 8.63 -4.38
C ASN A 106 7.28 9.82 -4.87
N PRO A 107 7.83 10.68 -3.98
CA PRO A 107 8.63 11.84 -4.37
C PRO A 107 10.08 11.52 -4.78
N ASP A 108 10.55 10.29 -4.60
CA ASP A 108 11.92 9.91 -5.00
C ASP A 108 12.03 9.90 -6.54
N ARG A 109 12.90 10.77 -7.07
CA ARG A 109 13.11 10.90 -8.52
C ARG A 109 13.68 9.64 -9.18
N ASN A 110 14.39 8.80 -8.43
CA ASN A 110 14.93 7.54 -8.95
C ASN A 110 13.85 6.48 -9.18
N ARG A 111 12.63 6.75 -8.68
CA ARG A 111 11.48 5.87 -8.76
C ARG A 111 10.53 6.24 -9.90
N TYR A 112 10.55 7.49 -10.33
CA TYR A 112 9.65 7.99 -11.37
C TYR A 112 10.26 7.74 -12.74
N ASN A 113 9.52 7.09 -13.60
CA ASN A 113 9.97 6.71 -14.93
C ASN A 113 8.93 7.04 -16.00
N ARG A 114 9.27 6.82 -17.25
CA ARG A 114 8.41 7.11 -18.41
C ARG A 114 7.08 6.33 -18.36
N GLY A 115 7.08 5.13 -17.78
CA GLY A 115 5.86 4.33 -17.63
C GLY A 115 4.84 4.97 -16.70
N TYR A 116 5.27 5.54 -15.58
CA TYR A 116 4.36 6.30 -14.70
C TYR A 116 3.82 7.56 -15.36
N VAL A 117 4.63 8.24 -16.20
CA VAL A 117 4.17 9.36 -17.03
C VAL A 117 3.07 8.92 -17.99
N ALA A 118 3.24 7.78 -18.66
CA ALA A 118 2.23 7.24 -19.58
C ALA A 118 0.91 6.94 -18.83
N ARG A 119 0.98 6.27 -17.67
CA ARG A 119 -0.20 5.97 -16.84
C ARG A 119 -0.89 7.24 -16.35
N LEU A 120 -0.13 8.21 -15.86
CA LEU A 120 -0.67 9.49 -15.40
C LEU A 120 -1.37 10.23 -16.54
N ILE A 121 -0.71 10.43 -17.68
CA ILE A 121 -1.29 11.14 -18.84
C ILE A 121 -2.53 10.40 -19.36
N ALA A 122 -2.46 9.08 -19.53
CA ALA A 122 -3.61 8.29 -19.98
C ALA A 122 -4.79 8.42 -19.03
N SER A 123 -4.55 8.40 -17.71
CA SER A 123 -5.61 8.54 -16.69
C SER A 123 -6.33 9.88 -16.76
N THR A 124 -5.67 10.94 -17.22
CA THR A 124 -6.30 12.26 -17.40
C THR A 124 -7.28 12.31 -18.59
N GLN A 125 -7.35 11.29 -19.43
CA GLN A 125 -8.17 11.28 -20.65
C GLN A 125 -9.06 10.05 -20.79
N GLN A 126 -8.57 8.87 -20.43
CA GLN A 126 -9.21 7.58 -20.67
C GLN A 126 -9.65 6.85 -19.39
N GLY A 127 -9.21 7.31 -18.23
CA GLY A 127 -9.33 6.56 -16.99
C GLY A 127 -8.09 5.71 -16.70
N THR A 128 -8.16 4.87 -15.66
CA THR A 128 -7.03 4.02 -15.26
C THR A 128 -6.81 2.91 -16.28
N LEU A 129 -5.63 2.89 -16.89
CA LEU A 129 -5.16 1.87 -17.82
C LEU A 129 -3.90 1.20 -17.26
N ASP A 130 -3.62 -0.04 -17.70
CA ASP A 130 -2.34 -0.69 -17.43
C ASP A 130 -1.19 0.01 -18.16
N LEU A 131 0.04 -0.43 -17.89
CA LEU A 131 1.23 0.18 -18.45
C LEU A 131 1.24 0.11 -19.98
N ASN A 132 1.00 -1.07 -20.56
CA ASN A 132 1.07 -1.27 -22.00
C ASN A 132 -0.06 -0.53 -22.72
N ALA A 133 -1.29 -0.59 -22.20
CA ALA A 133 -2.42 0.16 -22.73
C ALA A 133 -2.22 1.68 -22.59
N SER A 134 -1.61 2.14 -21.49
CA SER A 134 -1.27 3.55 -21.32
C SER A 134 -0.24 4.03 -22.36
N VAL A 135 0.81 3.24 -22.57
CA VAL A 135 1.82 3.53 -23.59
C VAL A 135 1.21 3.50 -24.99
N GLN A 136 0.40 2.47 -25.30
CA GLN A 136 -0.27 2.36 -26.60
C GLN A 136 -1.18 3.56 -26.85
N TYR A 137 -1.96 3.99 -25.84
CA TYR A 137 -2.76 5.21 -25.93
C TYR A 137 -1.93 6.45 -26.28
N LEU A 138 -0.77 6.65 -25.66
CA LEU A 138 0.09 7.79 -25.95
C LEU A 138 0.62 7.75 -27.40
N LEU A 139 0.93 6.55 -27.92
CA LEU A 139 1.37 6.34 -29.30
C LEU A 139 0.24 6.63 -30.29
N ASP A 140 -0.93 6.04 -30.09
CA ASP A 140 -2.10 6.17 -30.95
C ASP A 140 -2.64 7.60 -30.99
N ALA A 141 -2.66 8.28 -29.83
CA ALA A 141 -3.02 9.68 -29.73
C ALA A 141 -1.92 10.62 -30.28
N GLY A 142 -0.76 10.10 -30.65
CA GLY A 142 0.41 10.86 -31.10
C GLY A 142 0.95 11.81 -30.03
N LEU A 143 0.78 11.46 -28.76
CA LEU A 143 1.34 12.18 -27.61
C LEU A 143 2.79 11.79 -27.38
N SER A 144 3.20 10.63 -27.90
CA SER A 144 4.58 10.14 -27.90
C SER A 144 4.88 9.44 -29.25
N GLN A 145 6.15 9.45 -29.62
CA GLN A 145 6.67 8.65 -30.75
C GLN A 145 7.59 7.51 -30.27
N GLY A 146 7.56 7.23 -28.96
CA GLY A 146 8.53 6.35 -28.32
C GLY A 146 9.90 7.05 -28.12
N LYS A 147 10.85 6.32 -27.59
CA LYS A 147 12.24 6.78 -27.42
C LYS A 147 13.15 6.25 -28.52
N THR A 148 12.95 4.99 -28.90
CA THR A 148 13.71 4.33 -29.99
C THR A 148 12.83 3.97 -31.19
N ALA A 149 11.53 3.74 -30.97
CA ALA A 149 10.54 3.45 -31.99
C ALA A 149 9.12 3.74 -31.44
N ALA A 150 8.14 3.96 -32.33
CA ALA A 150 6.74 4.15 -31.98
C ALA A 150 6.03 2.82 -31.66
N THR A 151 6.57 2.08 -30.69
CA THR A 151 6.07 0.80 -30.19
C THR A 151 6.09 0.79 -28.67
N VAL A 152 5.32 -0.09 -28.03
CA VAL A 152 5.31 -0.24 -26.58
C VAL A 152 6.72 -0.51 -26.03
N GLU A 153 7.47 -1.40 -26.67
CA GLU A 153 8.88 -1.67 -26.30
C GLU A 153 9.78 -0.47 -26.57
N GLY A 154 9.64 0.18 -27.72
CA GLY A 154 10.42 1.35 -28.11
C GLY A 154 10.12 2.60 -27.28
N TYR A 155 9.03 2.62 -26.53
CA TYR A 155 8.71 3.67 -25.57
C TYR A 155 9.68 3.70 -24.37
N ARG A 156 10.27 2.57 -24.01
CA ARG A 156 11.25 2.45 -22.91
C ARG A 156 10.67 2.87 -21.56
N ALA A 157 9.55 2.27 -21.20
CA ALA A 157 8.77 2.65 -20.01
C ALA A 157 9.57 2.64 -18.69
N ALA A 158 10.52 1.72 -18.52
CA ALA A 158 11.34 1.58 -17.32
C ALA A 158 12.45 2.67 -17.17
N GLU A 159 12.73 3.42 -18.24
CA GLU A 159 13.79 4.44 -18.19
C GLU A 159 13.33 5.70 -17.44
N PRO A 160 14.22 6.35 -16.69
CA PRO A 160 13.92 7.61 -16.00
C PRO A 160 13.53 8.70 -17.01
N LEU A 161 12.79 9.69 -16.52
CA LEU A 161 12.34 10.84 -17.30
C LEU A 161 13.23 12.05 -17.04
N SER A 162 13.80 12.65 -18.10
CA SER A 162 14.52 13.91 -17.96
C SER A 162 13.58 15.13 -17.92
N ARG A 163 14.09 16.28 -17.45
CA ARG A 163 13.34 17.56 -17.45
C ARG A 163 12.91 17.97 -18.87
N ALA A 164 13.80 17.77 -19.86
CA ALA A 164 13.46 18.05 -21.25
C ALA A 164 12.37 17.13 -21.80
N GLU A 165 12.41 15.84 -21.47
CA GLU A 165 11.35 14.89 -21.84
C GLU A 165 10.03 15.25 -21.15
N ALA A 166 10.05 15.68 -19.89
CA ALA A 166 8.86 16.09 -19.15
C ALA A 166 8.13 17.25 -19.84
N VAL A 167 8.84 18.32 -20.17
CA VAL A 167 8.23 19.46 -20.86
C VAL A 167 7.77 19.09 -22.26
N GLN A 168 8.47 18.20 -22.97
CA GLN A 168 8.06 17.70 -24.27
C GLN A 168 6.74 16.93 -24.21
N PHE A 169 6.57 16.05 -23.21
CA PHE A 169 5.30 15.33 -23.01
C PHE A 169 4.15 16.31 -22.74
N ILE A 170 4.37 17.31 -21.90
CA ILE A 170 3.36 18.30 -21.55
C ILE A 170 3.02 19.18 -22.76
N MET A 171 4.00 19.58 -23.57
CA MET A 171 3.78 20.34 -24.79
C MET A 171 2.95 19.52 -25.81
N ASN A 172 3.30 18.24 -26.00
CA ASN A 172 2.54 17.35 -26.88
C ASN A 172 1.10 17.20 -26.39
N LEU A 173 0.90 17.01 -25.08
CA LEU A 173 -0.43 16.90 -24.49
C LEU A 173 -1.23 18.19 -24.70
N ARG A 174 -0.66 19.37 -24.39
CA ARG A 174 -1.32 20.67 -24.56
C ARG A 174 -1.70 20.96 -26.00
N SER A 175 -0.93 20.47 -26.97
CA SER A 175 -1.24 20.64 -28.40
C SER A 175 -2.50 19.90 -28.87
N LYS A 176 -2.94 18.89 -28.11
CA LYS A 176 -4.05 17.99 -28.51
C LYS A 176 -5.19 17.93 -27.49
N VAL A 177 -4.91 18.29 -26.24
CA VAL A 177 -5.84 18.19 -25.12
C VAL A 177 -6.00 19.58 -24.49
N THR A 178 -7.24 20.06 -24.44
CA THR A 178 -7.58 21.39 -23.87
C THR A 178 -7.85 21.32 -22.36
N GLU A 179 -8.30 20.16 -21.86
CA GLU A 179 -8.70 19.98 -20.46
C GLU A 179 -8.28 18.60 -19.94
N LEU A 180 -7.79 18.55 -18.68
CA LEU A 180 -7.54 17.31 -17.97
C LEU A 180 -8.82 16.86 -17.28
N LYS A 181 -9.28 15.65 -17.61
CA LYS A 181 -10.49 15.05 -17.05
C LYS A 181 -10.19 14.32 -15.75
N ALA A 182 -11.19 14.17 -14.88
CA ALA A 182 -11.12 13.16 -13.84
C ALA A 182 -11.12 11.77 -14.49
N ALA A 183 -10.32 10.86 -13.95
CA ALA A 183 -10.36 9.48 -14.42
C ALA A 183 -11.77 8.92 -14.13
N GLN A 184 -12.45 8.48 -15.18
CA GLN A 184 -13.69 7.72 -14.98
C GLN A 184 -13.29 6.35 -14.42
N ALA A 185 -14.05 5.87 -13.43
CA ALA A 185 -13.93 4.46 -13.05
C ALA A 185 -14.19 3.66 -14.33
N SER A 186 -13.16 3.05 -14.86
CA SER A 186 -13.28 2.27 -16.11
C SER A 186 -14.31 1.18 -15.91
N ALA A 187 -15.40 1.25 -16.68
CA ALA A 187 -16.15 0.05 -17.03
C ALA A 187 -15.19 -0.79 -17.89
N VAL A 188 -14.38 -1.60 -17.24
CA VAL A 188 -13.46 -2.52 -17.89
C VAL A 188 -14.33 -3.49 -18.69
N LYS A 189 -14.26 -3.39 -20.04
CA LYS A 189 -14.72 -4.49 -20.89
C LYS A 189 -13.88 -5.72 -20.54
N ASP A 190 -14.56 -6.80 -20.19
CA ASP A 190 -14.01 -8.15 -19.99
C ASP A 190 -13.34 -8.65 -21.29
N GLU A 191 -12.10 -8.22 -21.54
CA GLU A 191 -11.14 -8.99 -22.33
C GLU A 191 -10.09 -9.49 -21.36
N ALA A 192 -9.81 -10.78 -21.39
CA ALA A 192 -9.00 -11.53 -20.45
C ALA A 192 -7.62 -10.89 -20.23
N ARG A 193 -7.54 -9.98 -19.27
CA ARG A 193 -6.31 -9.36 -18.82
C ARG A 193 -5.65 -10.30 -17.80
N GLU A 194 -4.39 -10.68 -18.04
CA GLU A 194 -3.62 -11.27 -16.94
C GLU A 194 -3.53 -10.24 -15.82
N ALA A 195 -4.07 -10.59 -14.67
CA ALA A 195 -4.06 -9.72 -13.51
C ALA A 195 -2.63 -9.58 -12.98
N SER A 196 -2.22 -8.36 -12.61
CA SER A 196 -0.87 -8.08 -12.08
C SER A 196 -0.53 -8.92 -10.87
N VAL A 197 -1.53 -9.35 -10.09
CA VAL A 197 -1.41 -10.35 -9.02
C VAL A 197 -2.62 -11.27 -9.07
N SER A 198 -2.40 -12.57 -9.08
CA SER A 198 -3.46 -13.56 -8.97
C SER A 198 -3.17 -14.59 -7.88
N VAL A 199 -4.21 -15.03 -7.18
CA VAL A 199 -4.16 -16.08 -6.16
C VAL A 199 -5.11 -17.18 -6.59
N ARG A 200 -4.59 -18.38 -6.89
CA ARG A 200 -5.35 -19.49 -7.49
C ARG A 200 -6.13 -19.07 -8.74
N GLY A 201 -5.56 -18.11 -9.49
CA GLY A 201 -6.16 -17.51 -10.68
C GLY A 201 -7.41 -16.65 -10.39
N ILE A 202 -7.61 -16.21 -9.16
CA ILE A 202 -8.58 -15.17 -8.78
C ILE A 202 -7.84 -13.84 -8.68
N ALA A 203 -8.48 -12.78 -9.16
CA ALA A 203 -7.92 -11.42 -9.19
C ALA A 203 -8.92 -10.38 -8.66
N ILE A 204 -8.42 -9.20 -8.35
CA ILE A 204 -9.27 -8.04 -8.01
C ILE A 204 -10.21 -7.74 -9.20
N GLY A 205 -11.49 -7.54 -8.89
CA GLY A 205 -12.55 -7.28 -9.88
C GLY A 205 -13.33 -8.50 -10.34
N ASP A 206 -12.82 -9.72 -10.14
CA ASP A 206 -13.57 -10.96 -10.42
C ASP A 206 -14.90 -10.96 -9.65
N THR A 207 -15.92 -11.60 -10.18
CA THR A 207 -17.20 -11.72 -9.49
C THR A 207 -17.17 -12.84 -8.45
N ALA A 208 -17.97 -12.70 -7.39
CA ALA A 208 -18.15 -13.76 -6.39
C ALA A 208 -18.62 -15.10 -7.02
N GLY A 209 -19.37 -15.03 -8.14
CA GLY A 209 -19.77 -16.20 -8.92
C GLY A 209 -18.59 -16.89 -9.58
N GLN A 210 -17.65 -16.16 -10.17
CA GLN A 210 -16.40 -16.70 -10.74
C GLN A 210 -15.55 -17.36 -9.63
N VAL A 211 -15.45 -16.70 -8.47
CA VAL A 211 -14.73 -17.26 -7.31
C VAL A 211 -15.31 -18.61 -6.90
N THR A 212 -16.63 -18.68 -6.68
CA THR A 212 -17.29 -19.93 -6.25
C THR A 212 -17.31 -21.00 -7.36
N ALA A 213 -17.37 -20.60 -8.62
CA ALA A 213 -17.24 -21.55 -9.74
C ALA A 213 -15.84 -22.19 -9.79
N LYS A 214 -14.79 -21.44 -9.43
CA LYS A 214 -13.40 -21.90 -9.50
C LYS A 214 -12.93 -22.59 -8.24
N LEU A 215 -13.29 -22.08 -7.06
CA LEU A 215 -12.79 -22.54 -5.76
C LEU A 215 -13.82 -23.37 -4.96
N GLY A 216 -15.06 -23.45 -5.42
CA GLY A 216 -16.17 -23.99 -4.64
C GLY A 216 -16.71 -23.00 -3.61
N GLN A 217 -17.59 -23.48 -2.73
CA GLN A 217 -18.09 -22.66 -1.63
C GLN A 217 -17.00 -22.43 -0.56
N PRO A 218 -16.90 -21.24 0.02
CA PRO A 218 -15.98 -21.01 1.12
C PRO A 218 -16.40 -21.85 2.34
N ALA A 219 -15.41 -22.33 3.08
CA ALA A 219 -15.64 -23.06 4.34
C ALA A 219 -16.23 -22.13 5.42
N ARG A 220 -15.89 -20.83 5.36
CA ARG A 220 -16.37 -19.81 6.29
C ARG A 220 -16.40 -18.44 5.61
N GLN A 221 -17.26 -17.56 6.10
CA GLN A 221 -17.34 -16.16 5.73
C GLN A 221 -17.06 -15.31 6.97
N ASP A 222 -16.00 -14.51 6.92
CA ASP A 222 -15.53 -13.70 8.05
C ASP A 222 -15.71 -12.20 7.77
N ALA A 223 -15.95 -11.42 8.82
CA ALA A 223 -15.87 -9.96 8.75
C ALA A 223 -14.41 -9.53 8.51
N SER A 224 -14.19 -8.45 7.75
CA SER A 224 -12.91 -7.80 7.59
C SER A 224 -12.85 -6.45 8.30
N GLU A 225 -11.65 -5.98 8.58
CA GLU A 225 -11.37 -4.64 9.07
C GLU A 225 -11.82 -3.53 8.10
N TYR A 226 -11.93 -3.83 6.84
CA TYR A 226 -12.36 -2.93 5.76
C TYR A 226 -13.87 -2.89 5.54
N GLY A 227 -14.64 -3.76 6.20
CA GLY A 227 -16.09 -3.86 6.05
C GLY A 227 -16.58 -4.75 4.89
N PHE A 228 -15.69 -5.36 4.11
CA PHE A 228 -16.04 -6.42 3.18
C PHE A 228 -16.07 -7.78 3.88
N THR A 229 -16.53 -8.83 3.18
CA THR A 229 -16.58 -10.20 3.70
C THR A 229 -15.43 -11.02 3.13
N TRP A 230 -14.59 -11.61 3.99
CA TRP A 230 -13.63 -12.62 3.60
C TRP A 230 -14.31 -13.96 3.34
N TYR A 231 -14.18 -14.52 2.13
CA TYR A 231 -14.47 -15.92 1.81
C TYR A 231 -13.22 -16.73 2.13
N VAL A 232 -13.28 -17.57 3.16
CA VAL A 232 -12.15 -18.35 3.68
C VAL A 232 -12.18 -19.75 3.15
N TYR A 233 -11.07 -20.19 2.52
CA TYR A 233 -10.86 -21.51 1.99
C TYR A 233 -9.72 -22.18 2.77
N ASN A 234 -10.06 -22.96 3.81
CA ASN A 234 -9.13 -23.58 4.75
C ASN A 234 -9.32 -25.10 4.88
N GLN A 235 -10.02 -25.72 3.91
CA GLN A 235 -10.18 -27.19 3.88
C GLN A 235 -8.84 -27.91 3.69
N ASP A 236 -7.91 -27.25 3.02
CA ASP A 236 -6.51 -27.64 2.85
C ASP A 236 -5.62 -26.45 3.22
N TYR A 237 -4.97 -26.53 4.36
CA TYR A 237 -4.08 -25.45 4.83
C TYR A 237 -2.84 -25.24 3.97
N SER A 238 -2.41 -26.24 3.18
CA SER A 238 -1.32 -26.06 2.22
C SER A 238 -1.72 -25.16 1.05
N ASN A 239 -3.01 -25.04 0.79
CA ASN A 239 -3.62 -24.23 -0.27
C ASN A 239 -4.52 -23.10 0.28
N TYR A 240 -4.24 -22.64 1.50
CA TYR A 240 -5.04 -21.62 2.16
C TYR A 240 -5.15 -20.33 1.35
N ILE A 241 -6.37 -19.76 1.29
CA ILE A 241 -6.64 -18.47 0.66
C ILE A 241 -7.81 -17.77 1.36
N GLN A 242 -7.75 -16.45 1.40
CA GLN A 242 -8.88 -15.58 1.71
C GLN A 242 -9.18 -14.70 0.49
N VAL A 243 -10.46 -14.60 0.11
CA VAL A 243 -10.96 -13.74 -0.98
C VAL A 243 -11.93 -12.74 -0.40
N GLY A 244 -11.60 -11.46 -0.42
CA GLY A 244 -12.44 -10.37 0.07
C GLY A 244 -13.51 -9.99 -0.96
N ILE A 245 -14.78 -10.06 -0.56
CA ILE A 245 -15.93 -9.75 -1.43
C ILE A 245 -16.68 -8.52 -0.91
N ALA A 246 -16.84 -7.53 -1.78
CA ALA A 246 -17.74 -6.39 -1.59
C ALA A 246 -18.53 -6.11 -2.87
N GLY A 247 -19.82 -5.81 -2.75
CA GLY A 247 -20.66 -5.52 -3.92
C GLY A 247 -20.70 -6.65 -4.96
N GLY A 248 -20.48 -7.91 -4.54
CA GLY A 248 -20.41 -9.07 -5.43
C GLY A 248 -19.13 -9.21 -6.23
N LYS A 249 -18.08 -8.42 -5.94
CA LYS A 249 -16.78 -8.45 -6.59
C LYS A 249 -15.65 -8.69 -5.61
N VAL A 250 -14.55 -9.25 -6.11
CA VAL A 250 -13.28 -9.40 -5.38
C VAL A 250 -12.65 -8.03 -5.19
N VAL A 251 -12.42 -7.64 -3.95
CA VAL A 251 -11.79 -6.37 -3.55
C VAL A 251 -10.52 -6.59 -2.74
N ALA A 252 -10.27 -7.83 -2.31
CA ALA A 252 -9.05 -8.18 -1.58
C ALA A 252 -8.71 -9.66 -1.78
N LEU A 253 -7.41 -9.99 -1.65
CA LEU A 253 -6.89 -11.35 -1.68
C LEU A 253 -5.82 -11.49 -0.61
N TYR A 254 -5.69 -12.68 -0.03
CA TYR A 254 -4.58 -13.04 0.83
C TYR A 254 -4.24 -14.53 0.68
N SER A 255 -2.96 -14.85 0.57
CA SER A 255 -2.45 -16.21 0.67
C SER A 255 -1.06 -16.26 1.29
N PRO A 256 -0.82 -17.16 2.28
CA PRO A 256 0.50 -17.52 2.79
C PRO A 256 1.10 -18.75 2.08
N SER A 257 0.41 -19.31 1.07
CA SER A 257 0.79 -20.53 0.36
C SER A 257 1.52 -20.22 -0.95
N ASP A 258 2.01 -21.23 -1.65
CA ASP A 258 2.71 -21.13 -2.95
C ASP A 258 1.76 -21.09 -4.17
N ASN A 259 0.54 -20.60 -3.99
CA ASN A 259 -0.57 -20.68 -4.94
C ASN A 259 -0.92 -19.32 -5.58
N TRP A 260 0.03 -18.39 -5.62
CA TRP A 260 -0.11 -17.07 -6.20
C TRP A 260 1.13 -16.68 -7.01
N HIS A 261 0.97 -15.73 -7.90
CA HIS A 261 2.07 -15.14 -8.67
C HIS A 261 1.71 -13.73 -9.11
N THR A 262 2.73 -12.97 -9.49
CA THR A 262 2.58 -11.68 -10.16
C THR A 262 2.98 -11.78 -11.63
N ASP A 263 2.51 -10.85 -12.44
CA ASP A 263 2.88 -10.72 -13.87
C ASP A 263 4.40 -10.51 -14.06
N LEU A 264 5.10 -9.93 -13.07
CA LEU A 264 6.56 -9.78 -13.07
C LEU A 264 7.32 -10.98 -12.49
N GLY A 265 6.62 -12.12 -12.26
CA GLY A 265 7.22 -13.38 -11.85
C GLY A 265 7.60 -13.47 -10.37
N ILE A 266 7.07 -12.59 -9.51
CA ILE A 266 7.20 -12.75 -8.05
C ILE A 266 6.18 -13.79 -7.58
N GLN A 267 6.65 -14.73 -6.76
CA GLN A 267 5.87 -15.81 -6.17
C GLN A 267 6.43 -16.17 -4.80
N ASP A 268 5.82 -17.14 -4.13
CA ASP A 268 6.33 -17.66 -2.87
C ASP A 268 7.79 -18.11 -2.98
N GLY A 269 8.60 -17.81 -1.96
CA GLY A 269 10.03 -18.11 -1.95
C GLY A 269 10.93 -17.12 -2.72
N ALA A 270 10.37 -16.13 -3.42
CA ALA A 270 11.17 -15.08 -4.06
C ALA A 270 11.95 -14.28 -3.01
N ALA A 271 13.21 -13.95 -3.27
CA ALA A 271 13.98 -13.10 -2.37
C ALA A 271 13.44 -11.64 -2.35
N GLN A 272 13.47 -10.97 -1.19
CA GLN A 272 13.11 -9.55 -1.05
C GLN A 272 13.86 -8.67 -2.06
N SER A 273 15.15 -8.94 -2.28
CA SER A 273 15.94 -8.21 -3.28
C SER A 273 15.40 -8.34 -4.71
N THR A 274 14.75 -9.46 -5.04
CA THR A 274 14.07 -9.63 -6.34
C THR A 274 12.80 -8.79 -6.40
N VAL A 275 12.02 -8.73 -5.32
CA VAL A 275 10.85 -7.86 -5.20
C VAL A 275 11.27 -6.39 -5.37
N HIS A 276 12.32 -5.94 -4.67
CA HIS A 276 12.88 -4.60 -4.80
C HIS A 276 13.38 -4.30 -6.22
N LYS A 277 13.99 -5.27 -6.88
CA LYS A 277 14.43 -5.11 -8.27
C LYS A 277 13.26 -4.91 -9.23
N GLN A 278 12.15 -5.60 -9.03
CA GLN A 278 10.97 -5.54 -9.92
C GLN A 278 10.08 -4.33 -9.62
N TYR A 279 9.78 -4.09 -8.34
CA TYR A 279 8.83 -3.05 -7.93
C TYR A 279 9.50 -1.83 -7.30
N GLY A 280 10.80 -1.93 -7.03
CA GLY A 280 11.65 -0.89 -6.48
C GLY A 280 11.49 -0.68 -4.96
N SER A 281 11.55 0.55 -4.40
CA SER A 281 11.38 0.80 -2.96
C SER A 281 9.91 0.71 -2.56
N PRO A 282 9.60 0.07 -1.43
CA PRO A 282 8.23 -0.02 -0.94
C PRO A 282 7.68 1.35 -0.52
N LEU A 283 6.37 1.42 -0.40
CA LEU A 283 5.69 2.56 0.19
C LEU A 283 6.07 2.69 1.67
N THR A 284 6.25 3.91 2.12
CA THR A 284 6.46 4.23 3.55
C THR A 284 5.17 4.70 4.22
N TYR A 285 4.18 5.07 3.46
CA TYR A 285 2.83 5.44 3.92
C TYR A 285 1.80 5.25 2.81
N ILE A 286 0.53 5.17 3.19
CA ILE A 286 -0.63 5.30 2.30
C ILE A 286 -1.28 6.64 2.58
N LEU A 287 -1.48 7.45 1.55
CA LEU A 287 -2.18 8.73 1.66
C LEU A 287 -3.69 8.49 1.52
N LYS A 288 -4.47 8.88 2.54
CA LYS A 288 -5.93 8.83 2.51
C LYS A 288 -6.48 10.23 2.79
N GLY A 289 -7.04 10.86 1.76
CA GLY A 289 -7.35 12.29 1.81
C GLY A 289 -6.09 13.10 2.12
N ASN A 290 -6.08 13.84 3.22
CA ASN A 290 -4.93 14.63 3.67
C ASN A 290 -4.11 13.93 4.78
N THR A 291 -4.38 12.66 5.09
CA THR A 291 -3.73 11.94 6.19
C THR A 291 -2.78 10.88 5.67
N ARG A 292 -1.54 10.88 6.16
CA ARG A 292 -0.55 9.83 5.90
C ARG A 292 -0.70 8.72 6.92
N PHE A 293 -1.03 7.54 6.44
CA PHE A 293 -1.05 6.31 7.23
C PHE A 293 0.31 5.63 7.08
N MET A 294 1.16 5.79 8.09
CA MET A 294 2.53 5.28 8.06
C MET A 294 2.56 3.75 8.06
N LEU A 295 3.35 3.18 7.15
CA LEU A 295 3.62 1.74 7.09
C LEU A 295 4.87 1.44 7.93
N ASN A 296 4.71 0.68 9.01
CA ASN A 296 5.81 0.35 9.91
C ASN A 296 6.49 -0.96 9.47
N ASN A 297 7.40 -0.87 8.51
CA ASN A 297 8.20 -2.00 8.03
C ASN A 297 9.68 -1.92 8.46
N ALA A 298 9.98 -1.19 9.54
CA ALA A 298 11.35 -0.95 9.99
C ALA A 298 12.16 -2.23 10.28
N LYS A 299 11.47 -3.35 10.53
CA LYS A 299 12.09 -4.67 10.73
C LYS A 299 12.28 -5.47 9.44
N GLY A 300 11.84 -4.96 8.29
CA GLY A 300 11.91 -5.67 7.02
C GLY A 300 10.98 -6.90 6.92
N GLU A 301 9.95 -6.98 7.76
CA GLU A 301 9.04 -8.13 7.83
C GLU A 301 8.03 -8.15 6.69
N TYR A 302 7.79 -7.01 6.02
CA TYR A 302 6.92 -6.88 4.85
C TYR A 302 7.22 -5.62 4.07
N ASP A 303 6.83 -5.60 2.80
CA ASP A 303 6.85 -4.42 1.93
C ASP A 303 5.51 -4.26 1.22
N THR A 304 5.03 -3.03 1.13
CA THR A 304 3.79 -2.69 0.42
C THR A 304 4.09 -1.84 -0.81
N TYR A 305 3.43 -2.16 -1.92
CA TYR A 305 3.55 -1.46 -3.20
C TYR A 305 2.16 -1.08 -3.73
N ASP A 306 2.09 0.00 -4.50
CA ASP A 306 0.92 0.31 -5.34
C ASP A 306 1.15 -0.36 -6.71
N ILE A 307 0.36 -1.38 -7.00
CA ILE A 307 0.45 -2.17 -8.23
C ILE A 307 -0.94 -2.22 -8.86
N ASP A 308 -1.09 -1.61 -10.03
CA ASP A 308 -2.31 -1.66 -10.87
C ASP A 308 -3.63 -1.37 -10.12
N GLY A 309 -3.62 -0.33 -9.26
CA GLY A 309 -4.81 0.09 -8.52
C GLY A 309 -5.13 -0.80 -7.31
N ALA A 310 -4.14 -1.54 -6.81
CA ALA A 310 -4.21 -2.27 -5.56
C ALA A 310 -2.94 -2.05 -4.72
N TYR A 311 -3.08 -2.03 -3.41
CA TYR A 311 -1.95 -2.12 -2.50
C TYR A 311 -1.60 -3.60 -2.30
N VAL A 312 -0.39 -3.97 -2.73
CA VAL A 312 0.13 -5.33 -2.64
C VAL A 312 1.21 -5.38 -1.58
N THR A 313 0.98 -6.18 -0.55
CA THR A 313 1.92 -6.40 0.54
C THR A 313 2.53 -7.78 0.42
N PHE A 314 3.85 -7.84 0.26
CA PHE A 314 4.64 -9.07 0.33
C PHE A 314 5.16 -9.22 1.75
N PHE A 315 4.88 -10.35 2.38
CA PHE A 315 5.40 -10.70 3.71
C PHE A 315 6.65 -11.56 3.58
N TYR A 316 7.66 -11.27 4.40
CA TYR A 316 8.95 -11.96 4.37
C TYR A 316 9.16 -12.82 5.60
N ASP A 317 9.94 -13.88 5.44
CA ASP A 317 10.45 -14.70 6.53
C ASP A 317 11.92 -14.32 6.79
N VAL A 318 12.16 -13.50 7.83
CA VAL A 318 13.50 -12.99 8.17
C VAL A 318 14.43 -14.11 8.67
N HIS A 319 13.88 -15.26 9.07
CA HIS A 319 14.65 -16.45 9.47
C HIS A 319 15.04 -17.34 8.29
N ARG A 320 14.58 -17.01 7.07
CA ARG A 320 14.84 -17.76 5.83
C ARG A 320 15.34 -16.86 4.71
N ASN A 321 16.31 -15.97 5.04
CA ASN A 321 16.94 -15.05 4.09
C ASN A 321 15.94 -14.10 3.40
N ASP A 322 14.99 -13.59 4.14
CA ASP A 322 14.00 -12.59 3.68
C ASP A 322 13.24 -13.03 2.41
N ILE A 323 12.90 -14.32 2.32
CA ILE A 323 12.07 -14.79 1.22
C ILE A 323 10.61 -14.43 1.45
N VAL A 324 9.89 -14.17 0.36
CA VAL A 324 8.44 -13.95 0.38
C VAL A 324 7.74 -15.21 0.89
N THR A 325 6.88 -15.07 1.87
CA THR A 325 6.12 -16.17 2.49
C THR A 325 4.61 -15.96 2.46
N GLY A 326 4.15 -14.86 1.92
CA GLY A 326 2.73 -14.58 1.73
C GLY A 326 2.52 -13.27 0.97
N VAL A 327 1.32 -13.12 0.42
CA VAL A 327 0.89 -11.93 -0.30
C VAL A 327 -0.49 -11.49 0.17
N GLN A 328 -0.67 -10.18 0.38
CA GLN A 328 -1.98 -9.55 0.55
C GLN A 328 -2.18 -8.51 -0.56
N VAL A 329 -3.37 -8.50 -1.14
CA VAL A 329 -3.78 -7.54 -2.16
C VAL A 329 -5.05 -6.86 -1.69
N ILE A 330 -5.05 -5.55 -1.56
CA ILE A 330 -6.22 -4.74 -1.20
C ILE A 330 -6.48 -3.75 -2.32
N GLY A 331 -7.66 -3.80 -2.93
CA GLY A 331 -8.04 -2.83 -3.97
C GLY A 331 -7.92 -1.39 -3.44
N GLN A 332 -7.34 -0.49 -4.24
CA GLN A 332 -7.06 0.88 -3.82
C GLN A 332 -8.32 1.60 -3.31
N ALA A 333 -9.47 1.44 -4.00
CA ALA A 333 -10.72 2.03 -3.55
C ALA A 333 -11.17 1.50 -2.18
N THR A 334 -10.92 0.22 -1.88
CA THR A 334 -11.23 -0.42 -0.59
C THR A 334 -10.35 0.15 0.52
N GLU A 335 -9.05 0.27 0.29
CA GLU A 335 -8.11 0.87 1.23
C GLU A 335 -8.46 2.34 1.50
N GLN A 336 -8.75 3.12 0.46
CA GLN A 336 -9.10 4.54 0.57
C GLN A 336 -10.44 4.79 1.30
N ALA A 337 -11.38 3.84 1.23
CA ALA A 337 -12.66 3.93 1.95
C ALA A 337 -12.53 3.74 3.47
N MET A 338 -11.46 3.11 3.93
CA MET A 338 -11.17 2.94 5.35
C MET A 338 -10.55 4.22 5.92
N ALA A 339 -11.35 5.08 6.55
CA ALA A 339 -10.91 6.39 7.04
C ALA A 339 -10.00 6.32 8.30
N ALA A 340 -10.04 5.22 9.05
CA ALA A 340 -9.25 5.03 10.28
C ALA A 340 -8.11 4.04 10.07
N PHE A 341 -7.11 4.08 10.97
CA PHE A 341 -6.00 3.11 10.96
C PHE A 341 -6.46 1.74 11.51
N TYR A 342 -7.34 1.74 12.49
CA TYR A 342 -7.92 0.53 13.08
C TYR A 342 -9.42 0.48 12.81
N ALA A 343 -9.91 -0.73 12.55
CA ALA A 343 -11.34 -0.97 12.44
C ALA A 343 -12.08 -0.77 13.77
N GLY A 344 -13.35 -0.40 13.69
CA GLY A 344 -14.22 -0.35 14.85
C GLY A 344 -14.48 -1.75 15.41
N LYS A 345 -14.58 -1.87 16.74
CA LYS A 345 -14.90 -3.12 17.43
C LYS A 345 -16.26 -3.66 17.01
N SER A 346 -16.33 -4.94 16.63
CA SER A 346 -17.58 -5.70 16.51
C SER A 346 -17.36 -7.15 16.96
N ALA A 347 -18.40 -7.81 17.43
CA ALA A 347 -18.31 -9.23 17.83
C ALA A 347 -17.92 -10.12 16.64
N ALA A 348 -18.43 -9.82 15.44
CA ALA A 348 -18.10 -10.55 14.22
C ALA A 348 -16.61 -10.40 13.86
N LEU A 349 -16.03 -9.20 14.01
CA LEU A 349 -14.62 -8.97 13.71
C LEU A 349 -13.69 -9.62 14.73
N VAL A 350 -14.06 -9.61 16.03
CA VAL A 350 -13.34 -10.35 17.07
C VAL A 350 -13.26 -11.84 16.72
N GLN A 351 -14.43 -12.45 16.42
CA GLN A 351 -14.50 -13.85 16.05
C GLN A 351 -13.72 -14.15 14.76
N ALA A 352 -13.80 -13.26 13.77
CA ALA A 352 -13.06 -13.37 12.52
C ALA A 352 -11.54 -13.40 12.78
N PHE A 353 -11.01 -12.48 13.56
CA PHE A 353 -9.59 -12.41 13.85
C PHE A 353 -9.09 -13.60 14.67
N GLU A 354 -9.89 -14.13 15.60
CA GLU A 354 -9.56 -15.34 16.35
C GLU A 354 -9.44 -16.55 15.41
N ARG A 355 -10.45 -16.75 14.53
CA ARG A 355 -10.46 -17.88 13.60
C ARG A 355 -9.40 -17.74 12.51
N GLN A 356 -9.16 -16.55 11.99
CA GLN A 356 -8.09 -16.30 11.02
C GLN A 356 -6.71 -16.53 11.66
N SER A 357 -6.44 -16.07 12.88
CA SER A 357 -5.16 -16.34 13.58
C SER A 357 -4.90 -17.83 13.76
N PHE A 358 -5.94 -18.61 14.01
CA PHE A 358 -5.85 -20.06 14.09
C PHE A 358 -5.54 -20.71 12.71
N ASP A 359 -6.28 -20.29 11.68
CA ASP A 359 -6.09 -20.79 10.32
C ASP A 359 -4.70 -20.46 9.79
N LEU A 360 -4.20 -19.24 10.04
CA LEU A 360 -2.87 -18.80 9.63
C LEU A 360 -1.76 -19.60 10.33
N ALA A 361 -1.92 -19.90 11.62
CA ALA A 361 -1.01 -20.79 12.33
C ALA A 361 -0.93 -22.19 11.66
N ASN A 362 -2.08 -22.73 11.28
CA ASN A 362 -2.14 -24.01 10.61
C ASN A 362 -1.63 -23.97 9.16
N ALA A 363 -1.87 -22.88 8.42
CA ALA A 363 -1.31 -22.69 7.09
C ALA A 363 0.23 -22.63 7.12
N ALA A 364 0.83 -21.90 8.09
CA ALA A 364 2.27 -21.87 8.27
C ALA A 364 2.84 -23.26 8.65
N ARG A 365 2.14 -24.00 9.50
CA ARG A 365 2.51 -25.38 9.87
C ARG A 365 2.46 -26.31 8.67
N ALA A 366 1.37 -26.30 7.90
CA ALA A 366 1.24 -27.11 6.69
C ALA A 366 2.35 -26.81 5.68
N LYS A 367 2.65 -25.54 5.44
CA LYS A 367 3.74 -25.10 4.55
C LYS A 367 5.11 -25.60 4.98
N LEU A 368 5.34 -25.76 6.28
CA LEU A 368 6.61 -26.22 6.85
C LEU A 368 6.62 -27.69 7.25
N GLY A 369 5.56 -28.45 6.94
CA GLY A 369 5.49 -29.89 7.16
C GLY A 369 5.13 -30.34 8.59
N TYR A 370 4.50 -29.45 9.37
CA TYR A 370 4.02 -29.77 10.72
C TYR A 370 2.53 -30.14 10.70
N ASP A 371 2.10 -31.02 11.63
CA ASP A 371 0.69 -31.32 11.87
C ASP A 371 -0.10 -30.06 12.27
N ALA A 372 -1.33 -29.96 11.83
CA ALA A 372 -2.22 -28.85 12.21
C ALA A 372 -2.58 -28.91 13.71
N PHE A 373 -2.69 -27.75 14.34
CA PHE A 373 -3.32 -27.62 15.66
C PHE A 373 -4.80 -27.95 15.59
N VAL A 374 -5.33 -28.49 16.69
CA VAL A 374 -6.77 -28.64 16.90
C VAL A 374 -7.27 -27.42 17.71
N TRP A 375 -8.35 -26.80 17.26
CA TRP A 375 -8.98 -25.68 17.98
C TRP A 375 -9.46 -26.10 19.38
N SER A 376 -9.29 -25.23 20.37
CA SER A 376 -9.80 -25.42 21.73
C SER A 376 -10.62 -24.21 22.18
N ASP A 377 -11.92 -24.38 22.36
CA ASP A 377 -12.80 -23.33 22.86
C ASP A 377 -12.45 -22.90 24.28
N ALA A 378 -12.00 -23.82 25.14
CA ALA A 378 -11.55 -23.51 26.50
C ALA A 378 -10.32 -22.60 26.47
N ALA A 379 -9.28 -22.98 25.71
CA ALA A 379 -8.07 -22.16 25.57
C ALA A 379 -8.36 -20.80 24.90
N SER A 380 -9.30 -20.75 23.96
CA SER A 380 -9.74 -19.49 23.34
C SER A 380 -10.44 -18.58 24.36
N ALA A 381 -11.28 -19.13 25.21
CA ALA A 381 -11.93 -18.36 26.28
C ALA A 381 -10.91 -17.76 27.26
N THR A 382 -9.92 -18.56 27.70
CA THR A 382 -8.83 -18.09 28.56
C THR A 382 -7.99 -17.02 27.86
N ALA A 383 -7.61 -17.22 26.59
CA ALA A 383 -6.88 -16.24 25.78
C ALA A 383 -7.64 -14.92 25.63
N ARG A 384 -8.96 -14.97 25.36
CA ARG A 384 -9.80 -13.78 25.24
C ARG A 384 -9.89 -12.99 26.54
N LYS A 385 -10.00 -13.68 27.70
CA LYS A 385 -9.95 -13.03 29.01
C LYS A 385 -8.64 -12.26 29.20
N HIS A 386 -7.49 -12.83 28.80
CA HIS A 386 -6.20 -12.17 28.94
C HIS A 386 -6.06 -10.97 27.99
N SER A 387 -6.44 -11.12 26.70
CA SER A 387 -6.46 -10.01 25.75
C SER A 387 -7.36 -8.86 26.23
N GLN A 388 -8.52 -9.17 26.81
CA GLN A 388 -9.42 -8.17 27.39
C GLN A 388 -8.82 -7.52 28.66
N ASP A 389 -8.16 -8.28 29.54
CA ASP A 389 -7.50 -7.75 30.74
C ASP A 389 -6.35 -6.79 30.35
N MET A 390 -5.55 -7.15 29.35
CA MET A 390 -4.52 -6.26 28.81
C MET A 390 -5.10 -4.95 28.25
N ALA A 391 -6.18 -5.05 27.49
CA ALA A 391 -6.85 -3.90 26.90
C ALA A 391 -7.48 -2.98 27.98
N ASP A 392 -8.21 -3.55 28.93
CA ASP A 392 -8.94 -2.80 29.96
C ASP A 392 -8.02 -2.12 30.98
N ARG A 393 -6.89 -2.76 31.29
CA ARG A 393 -5.91 -2.27 32.27
C ARG A 393 -4.70 -1.58 31.66
N GLY A 394 -4.63 -1.47 30.34
CA GLY A 394 -3.61 -0.72 29.60
C GLY A 394 -2.19 -1.26 29.81
N TYR A 395 -1.98 -2.57 29.67
CA TYR A 395 -0.65 -3.19 29.74
C TYR A 395 -0.44 -4.22 28.63
N PHE A 396 0.80 -4.67 28.47
CA PHE A 396 1.16 -5.74 27.53
C PHE A 396 2.22 -6.62 28.18
N ASP A 397 1.82 -7.78 28.70
CA ASP A 397 2.68 -8.72 29.43
C ASP A 397 2.02 -10.10 29.46
N HIS A 398 2.82 -11.15 29.51
CA HIS A 398 2.36 -12.53 29.73
C HIS A 398 1.76 -12.73 31.12
N THR A 399 2.30 -12.05 32.14
CA THR A 399 1.78 -12.08 33.49
C THR A 399 0.71 -10.99 33.65
N ASN A 400 -0.49 -11.39 34.07
CA ASN A 400 -1.56 -10.41 34.24
C ASN A 400 -1.35 -9.52 35.53
N ARG A 401 -2.14 -8.46 35.65
CA ARG A 401 -2.05 -7.52 36.77
C ARG A 401 -2.43 -8.14 38.14
N SER A 402 -2.92 -9.38 38.15
CA SER A 402 -3.17 -10.16 39.38
C SER A 402 -2.03 -11.15 39.71
N GLY A 403 -0.93 -11.10 38.93
CA GLY A 403 0.26 -11.94 39.13
C GLY A 403 0.13 -13.34 38.51
N LEU A 404 -0.94 -13.63 37.77
CA LEU A 404 -1.12 -14.95 37.13
C LEU A 404 -0.36 -15.05 35.83
N SER A 405 0.46 -16.09 35.69
CA SER A 405 1.09 -16.48 34.44
C SER A 405 0.08 -17.08 33.45
N PRO A 406 0.43 -17.27 32.17
CA PRO A 406 -0.41 -18.02 31.21
C PRO A 406 -0.85 -19.39 31.72
N PHE A 407 0.06 -20.06 32.40
CA PHE A 407 -0.12 -21.40 32.93
C PHE A 407 -1.13 -21.41 34.07
N ASP A 408 -1.00 -20.49 35.02
CA ASP A 408 -1.97 -20.33 36.12
C ASP A 408 -3.36 -20.00 35.57
N ARG A 409 -3.46 -19.16 34.53
CA ARG A 409 -4.76 -18.84 33.90
C ARG A 409 -5.41 -20.04 33.25
N MET A 410 -4.63 -20.87 32.54
CA MET A 410 -5.13 -22.11 31.94
C MET A 410 -5.58 -23.12 33.00
N GLU A 411 -4.81 -23.34 34.05
CA GLU A 411 -5.15 -24.22 35.15
C GLU A 411 -6.42 -23.76 35.90
N ASN A 412 -6.53 -22.45 36.19
CA ASN A 412 -7.70 -21.86 36.83
C ASN A 412 -8.97 -21.99 36.00
N ASP A 413 -8.85 -22.03 34.67
CA ASP A 413 -9.94 -22.27 33.74
C ASP A 413 -10.18 -23.77 33.47
N GLY A 414 -9.52 -24.67 34.21
CA GLY A 414 -9.71 -26.13 34.13
C GLY A 414 -9.03 -26.81 32.96
N ILE A 415 -8.04 -26.17 32.33
CA ILE A 415 -7.28 -26.76 31.22
C ILE A 415 -6.07 -27.54 31.81
N ALA A 416 -6.19 -28.87 31.83
CA ALA A 416 -5.08 -29.75 32.16
C ALA A 416 -4.13 -29.89 30.95
N TYR A 417 -2.82 -29.83 31.18
CA TYR A 417 -1.83 -29.96 30.15
C TYR A 417 -0.53 -30.60 30.67
N ARG A 418 0.24 -31.20 29.76
CA ARG A 418 1.63 -31.66 30.01
C ARG A 418 2.66 -30.77 29.31
N ALA A 419 2.22 -29.94 28.37
CA ALA A 419 3.02 -28.91 27.73
C ALA A 419 2.11 -27.74 27.35
N ALA A 420 2.57 -26.52 27.60
CA ALA A 420 1.83 -25.31 27.26
C ALA A 420 2.77 -24.17 26.87
N ALA A 421 2.25 -23.21 26.08
CA ALA A 421 2.94 -22.00 25.68
C ALA A 421 1.92 -20.89 25.38
N GLU A 422 2.39 -19.64 25.35
CA GLU A 422 1.58 -18.48 25.00
C GLU A 422 2.34 -17.57 24.02
N ASN A 423 1.62 -17.05 23.01
CA ASN A 423 2.04 -15.89 22.22
C ASN A 423 1.08 -14.75 22.51
N ILE A 424 1.61 -13.53 22.61
CA ILE A 424 0.81 -12.30 22.66
C ILE A 424 1.27 -11.33 21.59
N ALA A 425 0.36 -10.50 21.09
CA ALA A 425 0.65 -9.40 20.19
C ALA A 425 -0.34 -8.24 20.46
N ALA A 426 0.08 -7.01 20.19
CA ALA A 426 -0.78 -5.85 20.31
C ALA A 426 -0.40 -4.76 19.30
N GLY A 427 -1.40 -4.03 18.82
CA GLY A 427 -1.20 -2.92 17.89
C GLY A 427 -1.18 -3.30 16.42
N GLN A 428 -1.19 -4.58 16.06
CA GLN A 428 -1.36 -5.03 14.68
C GLN A 428 -2.81 -4.80 14.22
N THR A 429 -2.97 -4.34 12.99
CA THR A 429 -4.27 -3.94 12.43
C THR A 429 -5.17 -5.12 12.07
N SER A 430 -4.59 -6.30 11.84
CA SER A 430 -5.34 -7.52 11.49
C SER A 430 -4.63 -8.79 12.00
N ALA A 431 -5.34 -9.90 11.96
CA ALA A 431 -4.81 -11.23 12.26
C ALA A 431 -3.66 -11.61 11.33
N ILE A 432 -3.65 -11.15 10.09
CA ILE A 432 -2.60 -11.37 9.10
C ILE A 432 -1.29 -10.75 9.57
N PHE A 433 -1.30 -9.45 9.91
CA PHE A 433 -0.10 -8.76 10.42
C PHE A 433 0.39 -9.32 11.75
N ALA A 434 -0.52 -9.69 12.67
CA ALA A 434 -0.16 -10.33 13.93
C ALA A 434 0.56 -11.68 13.69
N HIS A 435 0.03 -12.49 12.78
CA HIS A 435 0.62 -13.78 12.44
C HIS A 435 2.04 -13.64 11.85
N HIS A 436 2.23 -12.76 10.86
CA HIS A 436 3.56 -12.55 10.26
C HIS A 436 4.56 -11.97 11.28
N GLY A 437 4.12 -11.10 12.19
CA GLY A 437 4.95 -10.62 13.29
C GLY A 437 5.36 -11.76 14.25
N TRP A 438 4.48 -12.68 14.58
CA TRP A 438 4.82 -13.86 15.38
C TRP A 438 5.78 -14.80 14.64
N MET A 439 5.58 -15.04 13.35
CA MET A 439 6.48 -15.90 12.55
C MET A 439 7.88 -15.30 12.42
N ASN A 440 8.02 -13.98 12.48
CA ASN A 440 9.31 -13.27 12.43
C ASN A 440 9.96 -13.04 13.81
N SER A 441 9.30 -13.45 14.89
CA SER A 441 9.84 -13.41 16.24
C SER A 441 10.26 -14.81 16.69
N GLU A 442 11.53 -15.03 17.04
CA GLU A 442 12.12 -16.34 17.34
C GLU A 442 11.32 -17.12 18.39
N GLY A 443 10.98 -16.47 19.51
CA GLY A 443 10.23 -17.10 20.61
C GLY A 443 8.80 -17.49 20.19
N HIS A 444 8.08 -16.59 19.53
CA HIS A 444 6.72 -16.85 19.06
C HIS A 444 6.68 -17.92 17.95
N ARG A 445 7.63 -17.86 17.01
CA ARG A 445 7.81 -18.85 15.94
C ARG A 445 8.02 -20.25 16.52
N LYS A 446 8.84 -20.37 17.57
CA LYS A 446 9.08 -21.64 18.24
C LYS A 446 7.78 -22.26 18.79
N ASN A 447 6.89 -21.45 19.35
CA ASN A 447 5.59 -21.92 19.84
C ASN A 447 4.68 -22.36 18.68
N LEU A 448 4.61 -21.58 17.61
CA LEU A 448 3.83 -21.90 16.39
C LEU A 448 4.28 -23.18 15.70
N LEU A 449 5.57 -23.49 15.74
CA LEU A 449 6.18 -24.68 15.08
C LEU A 449 6.52 -25.81 16.06
N SER A 450 5.98 -25.76 17.29
CA SER A 450 6.19 -26.81 18.29
C SER A 450 5.33 -28.06 18.04
N ASP A 451 5.62 -29.13 18.78
CA ASP A 451 4.83 -30.37 18.76
C ASP A 451 3.57 -30.32 19.62
N ILE A 452 3.20 -29.15 20.11
CA ILE A 452 1.96 -28.93 20.85
C ILE A 452 0.77 -29.21 19.93
N LYS A 453 -0.35 -29.69 20.50
CA LYS A 453 -1.44 -30.24 19.71
C LYS A 453 -2.66 -29.34 19.58
N ARG A 454 -2.89 -28.44 20.54
CA ARG A 454 -4.09 -27.60 20.60
C ARG A 454 -3.74 -26.13 20.68
N LEU A 455 -4.61 -25.32 20.07
CA LEU A 455 -4.49 -23.87 20.05
C LEU A 455 -5.86 -23.24 20.32
N GLY A 456 -5.93 -22.27 21.24
CA GLY A 456 -7.02 -21.36 21.38
C GLY A 456 -6.53 -19.92 21.18
N VAL A 457 -7.30 -19.12 20.48
CA VAL A 457 -6.99 -17.71 20.19
C VAL A 457 -8.05 -16.81 20.80
N GLY A 458 -7.62 -15.73 21.42
CA GLY A 458 -8.50 -14.71 21.96
C GLY A 458 -8.07 -13.31 21.52
N VAL A 459 -9.03 -12.50 21.08
CA VAL A 459 -8.79 -11.13 20.58
C VAL A 459 -9.65 -10.14 21.36
N ALA A 460 -9.07 -9.00 21.74
CA ALA A 460 -9.80 -7.88 22.34
C ALA A 460 -9.47 -6.57 21.64
N PHE A 461 -10.49 -5.74 21.46
CA PHE A 461 -10.37 -4.38 20.94
C PHE A 461 -10.52 -3.38 22.07
N GLY A 462 -9.66 -2.36 22.10
CA GLY A 462 -9.64 -1.29 23.07
C GLY A 462 -8.25 -1.06 23.63
N GLY A 463 -8.16 -0.27 24.71
CA GLY A 463 -6.91 0.05 25.36
C GLY A 463 -5.92 0.89 24.52
N PRO A 464 -4.75 1.21 25.07
CA PRO A 464 -3.75 2.06 24.40
C PRO A 464 -3.21 1.52 23.07
N MET A 465 -3.22 0.19 22.88
CA MET A 465 -2.70 -0.45 21.66
C MET A 465 -3.80 -0.88 20.68
N ASN A 466 -5.04 -0.49 20.89
CA ASN A 466 -6.22 -0.72 20.05
C ASN A 466 -6.65 -2.18 19.90
N ILE A 467 -5.77 -3.12 19.57
CA ILE A 467 -6.10 -4.54 19.38
C ILE A 467 -5.06 -5.38 20.08
N TYR A 468 -5.52 -6.36 20.87
CA TYR A 468 -4.70 -7.30 21.60
C TYR A 468 -5.04 -8.72 21.20
N TYR A 469 -4.02 -9.54 20.98
CA TYR A 469 -4.12 -10.93 20.54
C TYR A 469 -3.39 -11.83 21.55
N THR A 470 -4.02 -12.96 21.89
CA THR A 470 -3.40 -14.02 22.70
C THR A 470 -3.62 -15.36 22.04
N GLN A 471 -2.57 -16.16 21.92
CA GLN A 471 -2.60 -17.55 21.49
C GLN A 471 -2.18 -18.43 22.66
N ASN A 472 -3.07 -19.29 23.15
CA ASN A 472 -2.77 -20.30 24.17
C ASN A 472 -2.62 -21.68 23.52
N PHE A 473 -1.42 -22.22 23.62
CA PHE A 473 -1.05 -23.53 23.09
C PHE A 473 -1.00 -24.54 24.23
N PHE A 474 -1.48 -25.77 24.02
CA PHE A 474 -1.31 -26.85 25.00
C PHE A 474 -1.41 -28.24 24.37
N THR A 475 -0.80 -29.21 25.06
CA THR A 475 -1.00 -30.65 24.82
C THR A 475 -1.63 -31.22 26.08
N PRO A 476 -2.80 -31.86 26.04
CA PRO A 476 -3.44 -32.51 27.17
C PRO A 476 -2.59 -33.62 27.81
#